data_c1d315390dc9793b21a247ddb2b68124
#
_entry.id   c1d315390dc9793b21a247ddb2b68124
#
_cell.length_a   1.000
_cell.length_b   1.000
_cell.length_c   1.000
_cell.angle_alpha   90.00
_cell.angle_beta   90.00
_cell.angle_gamma   90.00
#
_symmetry.space_group_name_H-M   'P 1'
#
loop_
_entity.id
_entity.type
_entity.pdbx_description
1 polymer ?
#
loop_
_entity_poly.entity_id
_entity_poly.type
_entity_poly.pdbx_seq_one_letter_code
_entity_poly.pdbx_strand_id
1 'polypeptide(L)'
;MAILQKDFFKLANVTQHSQFQKFLEDIVLNKEKREEFYRGCIHIDPQCVEQDTFRQYFEEFAAERKSNQQDFTPESITRLMATLTDVPVAQSFGWTAYDCAAGTGAMILSKWKKERNKHLPWDYRPHNYLYLCEELSDITIPYLIHNLALRGMNAVVIHGDTLEQTANQAYFIQNANDNPLGFSSVNVLPHSKAVQEFLSIKEWTADPIDHIEDELSNVVWRPLPNEQPIPFSLKEEINDES
;
A
#
# COMPACT_ATOMS: atom_id res chain seq x y z
N MET A 1 6.30 -4.24 -21.81
CA MET A 1 7.17 -5.44 -21.60
C MET A 1 7.40 -5.53 -20.11
N ALA A 2 7.18 -6.67 -19.48
CA ALA A 2 7.34 -6.76 -18.02
C ALA A 2 8.79 -6.53 -17.61
N ILE A 3 9.02 -5.90 -16.46
CA ILE A 3 10.36 -5.72 -15.88
C ILE A 3 10.90 -7.08 -15.47
N LEU A 4 12.06 -7.43 -15.98
CA LEU A 4 12.68 -8.73 -15.69
C LEU A 4 13.55 -8.64 -14.42
N GLN A 5 13.83 -9.79 -13.79
CA GLN A 5 14.73 -9.89 -12.63
C GLN A 5 16.04 -9.11 -12.80
N LYS A 6 16.71 -9.29 -13.95
CA LYS A 6 17.99 -8.61 -14.25
C LYS A 6 17.87 -7.09 -14.22
N ASP A 7 16.70 -6.56 -14.59
CA ASP A 7 16.45 -5.12 -14.63
C ASP A 7 16.24 -4.58 -13.20
N PHE A 8 15.50 -5.30 -12.36
CA PHE A 8 15.39 -5.00 -10.93
C PHE A 8 16.74 -5.04 -10.23
N PHE A 9 17.55 -6.08 -10.49
CA PHE A 9 18.87 -6.21 -9.90
C PHE A 9 19.82 -5.08 -10.33
N LYS A 10 19.72 -4.64 -11.58
CA LYS A 10 20.49 -3.51 -12.08
C LYS A 10 20.07 -2.20 -11.41
N LEU A 11 18.76 -1.95 -11.28
CA LEU A 11 18.24 -0.75 -10.59
C LEU A 11 18.64 -0.68 -9.12
N ALA A 12 18.60 -1.82 -8.43
CA ALA A 12 18.97 -1.94 -7.02
C ALA A 12 20.48 -2.08 -6.78
N ASN A 13 21.28 -2.23 -7.84
CA ASN A 13 22.72 -2.54 -7.77
C ASN A 13 23.04 -3.78 -6.92
N VAL A 14 22.31 -4.85 -7.13
CA VAL A 14 22.43 -6.13 -6.40
C VAL A 14 22.61 -7.30 -7.35
N THR A 15 23.01 -8.46 -6.82
CA THR A 15 23.26 -9.67 -7.60
C THR A 15 22.48 -10.89 -7.12
N GLN A 16 21.80 -10.79 -5.96
CA GLN A 16 21.10 -11.91 -5.31
C GLN A 16 19.69 -11.49 -4.88
N HIS A 17 18.78 -12.45 -4.82
CA HIS A 17 17.39 -12.23 -4.40
C HIS A 17 17.29 -11.68 -2.98
N SER A 18 18.05 -12.22 -2.03
CA SER A 18 18.06 -11.74 -0.64
C SER A 18 18.52 -10.29 -0.51
N GLN A 19 19.46 -9.87 -1.37
CA GLN A 19 19.92 -8.48 -1.42
C GLN A 19 18.84 -7.56 -2.01
N PHE A 20 18.09 -8.04 -3.02
CA PHE A 20 17.00 -7.27 -3.59
C PHE A 20 15.82 -7.13 -2.62
N GLN A 21 15.48 -8.22 -1.92
CA GLN A 21 14.46 -8.17 -0.85
C GLN A 21 14.85 -7.11 0.20
N LYS A 22 16.08 -7.20 0.71
CA LYS A 22 16.57 -6.22 1.68
C LYS A 22 16.62 -4.80 1.12
N PHE A 23 16.99 -4.62 -0.14
CA PHE A 23 16.96 -3.31 -0.79
C PHE A 23 15.54 -2.72 -0.78
N LEU A 24 14.51 -3.52 -1.13
CA LEU A 24 13.13 -3.06 -1.10
C LEU A 24 12.70 -2.67 0.32
N GLU A 25 13.05 -3.48 1.33
CA GLU A 25 12.80 -3.16 2.74
C GLU A 25 13.47 -1.83 3.15
N ASP A 26 14.76 -1.68 2.83
CA ASP A 26 15.55 -0.50 3.21
C ASP A 26 15.05 0.80 2.58
N ILE A 27 14.42 0.73 1.40
CA ILE A 27 13.91 1.92 0.71
C ILE A 27 12.44 2.23 1.01
N VAL A 28 11.69 1.37 1.70
CA VAL A 28 10.29 1.65 2.10
C VAL A 28 10.18 3.00 2.78
N LEU A 29 11.04 3.26 3.76
CA LEU A 29 11.07 4.49 4.55
C LEU A 29 12.15 5.48 4.07
N ASN A 30 12.58 5.40 2.80
CA ASN A 30 13.53 6.34 2.22
C ASN A 30 12.95 6.92 0.93
N LYS A 31 12.26 8.06 1.05
CA LYS A 31 11.52 8.69 -0.05
C LYS A 31 12.36 8.90 -1.31
N GLU A 32 13.57 9.46 -1.17
CA GLU A 32 14.43 9.79 -2.31
C GLU A 32 14.84 8.54 -3.10
N LYS A 33 15.37 7.51 -2.42
CA LYS A 33 15.78 6.26 -3.05
C LYS A 33 14.61 5.50 -3.64
N ARG A 34 13.47 5.49 -2.94
CA ARG A 34 12.24 4.86 -3.37
C ARG A 34 11.72 5.48 -4.67
N GLU A 35 11.66 6.81 -4.73
CA GLU A 35 11.23 7.51 -5.94
C GLU A 35 12.22 7.36 -7.09
N GLU A 36 13.53 7.34 -6.83
CA GLU A 36 14.55 7.05 -7.85
C GLU A 36 14.34 5.65 -8.44
N PHE A 37 14.12 4.66 -7.59
CA PHE A 37 13.82 3.29 -8.01
C PHE A 37 12.54 3.23 -8.86
N TYR A 38 11.47 3.93 -8.46
CA TYR A 38 10.22 3.98 -9.22
C TYR A 38 10.39 4.62 -10.60
N ARG A 39 11.14 5.73 -10.70
CA ARG A 39 11.46 6.36 -11.99
C ARG A 39 12.26 5.38 -12.88
N GLY A 40 13.16 4.60 -12.29
CA GLY A 40 13.88 3.55 -12.99
C GLY A 40 12.95 2.46 -13.53
N CYS A 41 12.01 1.98 -12.74
CA CYS A 41 10.99 1.01 -13.17
C CYS A 41 10.14 1.54 -14.33
N ILE A 42 9.63 2.75 -14.21
CA ILE A 42 8.81 3.40 -15.26
C ILE A 42 9.62 3.65 -16.52
N HIS A 43 10.91 3.98 -16.40
CA HIS A 43 11.79 4.16 -17.56
C HIS A 43 11.99 2.85 -18.34
N ILE A 44 12.09 1.72 -17.66
CA ILE A 44 12.22 0.39 -18.27
C ILE A 44 10.90 -0.07 -18.88
N ASP A 45 9.81 0.04 -18.14
CA ASP A 45 8.46 -0.29 -18.58
C ASP A 45 7.43 0.74 -18.09
N PRO A 46 7.04 1.70 -18.94
CA PRO A 46 6.01 2.69 -18.58
C PRO A 46 4.66 2.07 -18.19
N GLN A 47 4.41 0.82 -18.58
CA GLN A 47 3.17 0.13 -18.25
C GLN A 47 3.25 -0.66 -16.94
N CYS A 48 4.38 -0.63 -16.24
CA CYS A 48 4.53 -1.31 -14.95
C CYS A 48 3.51 -0.84 -13.89
N VAL A 49 2.99 0.39 -14.03
CA VAL A 49 1.93 0.94 -13.16
C VAL A 49 0.54 0.36 -13.44
N GLU A 50 0.32 -0.28 -14.58
CA GLU A 50 -1.00 -0.79 -14.99
C GLU A 50 -1.36 -2.15 -14.39
N GLN A 51 -0.40 -2.83 -13.79
CA GLN A 51 -0.52 -4.14 -13.17
C GLN A 51 0.43 -4.23 -11.99
N ASP A 52 0.32 -5.27 -11.16
CA ASP A 52 1.29 -5.51 -10.09
C ASP A 52 2.72 -5.58 -10.66
N THR A 53 3.52 -4.57 -10.31
CA THR A 53 4.87 -4.35 -10.84
C THR A 53 5.82 -5.50 -10.51
N PHE A 54 5.63 -6.12 -9.35
CA PHE A 54 6.53 -7.14 -8.82
C PHE A 54 5.99 -8.56 -8.96
N ARG A 55 4.75 -8.73 -9.43
CA ARG A 55 4.06 -10.02 -9.43
C ARG A 55 4.90 -11.15 -9.98
N GLN A 56 5.42 -11.01 -11.22
CA GLN A 56 6.19 -12.07 -11.85
C GLN A 56 7.45 -12.41 -11.05
N TYR A 57 8.18 -11.40 -10.58
CA TYR A 57 9.36 -11.57 -9.75
C TYR A 57 9.02 -12.26 -8.43
N PHE A 58 7.98 -11.81 -7.76
CA PHE A 58 7.57 -12.34 -6.46
C PHE A 58 7.09 -13.79 -6.58
N GLU A 59 6.25 -14.10 -7.56
CA GLU A 59 5.80 -15.48 -7.83
C GLU A 59 6.95 -16.44 -8.11
N GLU A 60 8.00 -15.98 -8.79
CA GLU A 60 9.12 -16.82 -9.19
C GLU A 60 10.14 -17.01 -8.06
N PHE A 61 10.44 -15.96 -7.29
CA PHE A 61 11.63 -15.93 -6.44
C PHE A 61 11.39 -15.65 -4.96
N ALA A 62 10.32 -14.97 -4.59
CA ALA A 62 10.12 -14.47 -3.24
C ALA A 62 9.01 -15.18 -2.45
N ALA A 63 8.06 -15.84 -3.12
CA ALA A 63 6.91 -16.44 -2.47
C ALA A 63 7.29 -17.63 -1.58
N GLU A 64 6.87 -17.59 -0.33
CA GLU A 64 7.03 -18.69 0.64
C GLU A 64 5.96 -19.77 0.47
N ARG A 65 5.93 -20.40 -0.70
CA ARG A 65 4.87 -21.38 -1.07
C ARG A 65 4.78 -22.59 -0.14
N LYS A 66 5.90 -22.98 0.48
CA LYS A 66 5.95 -24.20 1.32
C LYS A 66 5.53 -23.97 2.77
N SER A 67 5.80 -22.77 3.31
CA SER A 67 5.51 -22.46 4.71
C SER A 67 4.14 -21.81 4.91
N ASN A 68 3.75 -20.89 4.02
CA ASN A 68 2.56 -20.05 4.21
C ASN A 68 1.46 -20.30 3.17
N GLN A 69 1.60 -21.33 2.32
CA GLN A 69 0.63 -21.65 1.25
C GLN A 69 0.25 -20.42 0.41
N GLN A 70 1.22 -19.55 0.12
CA GLN A 70 1.02 -18.33 -0.65
C GLN A 70 0.74 -18.66 -2.11
N ASP A 71 -0.52 -18.81 -2.44
CA ASP A 71 -1.01 -18.95 -3.82
C ASP A 71 -1.54 -17.60 -4.33
N PHE A 72 -1.12 -17.23 -5.53
CA PHE A 72 -1.57 -16.00 -6.14
C PHE A 72 -2.92 -16.16 -6.83
N THR A 73 -3.78 -15.17 -6.63
CA THR A 73 -5.03 -15.09 -7.36
C THR A 73 -4.74 -14.75 -8.84
N PRO A 74 -5.13 -15.61 -9.80
CA PRO A 74 -4.95 -15.33 -11.21
C PRO A 74 -5.60 -13.99 -11.62
N GLU A 75 -5.00 -13.28 -12.58
CA GLU A 75 -5.49 -11.97 -13.01
C GLU A 75 -6.97 -12.01 -13.47
N SER A 76 -7.39 -13.10 -14.12
CA SER A 76 -8.78 -13.30 -14.52
C SER A 76 -9.74 -13.35 -13.33
N ILE A 77 -9.32 -14.01 -12.24
CA ILE A 77 -10.09 -14.08 -11.00
C ILE A 77 -10.09 -12.72 -10.31
N THR A 78 -8.95 -12.04 -10.25
CA THR A 78 -8.85 -10.69 -9.68
C THR A 78 -9.79 -9.70 -10.38
N ARG A 79 -9.84 -9.74 -11.72
CA ARG A 79 -10.78 -8.93 -12.52
C ARG A 79 -12.24 -9.30 -12.26
N LEU A 80 -12.54 -10.60 -12.16
CA LEU A 80 -13.89 -11.07 -11.85
C LEU A 80 -14.32 -10.59 -10.47
N MET A 81 -13.48 -10.76 -9.46
CA MET A 81 -13.75 -10.29 -8.09
C MET A 81 -13.96 -8.78 -8.05
N ALA A 82 -13.10 -7.98 -8.69
CA ALA A 82 -13.26 -6.53 -8.78
C ALA A 82 -14.57 -6.13 -9.49
N THR A 83 -15.10 -6.97 -10.36
CA THR A 83 -16.40 -6.74 -11.02
C THR A 83 -17.56 -7.10 -10.12
N LEU A 84 -17.49 -8.22 -9.41
CA LEU A 84 -18.53 -8.70 -8.51
C LEU A 84 -18.66 -7.82 -7.25
N THR A 85 -17.53 -7.28 -6.76
CA THR A 85 -17.50 -6.39 -5.58
C THR A 85 -17.81 -4.92 -5.91
N ASP A 86 -18.15 -4.60 -7.16
CA ASP A 86 -18.54 -3.26 -7.57
C ASP A 86 -20.00 -2.89 -7.17
N VAL A 87 -20.62 -3.70 -6.34
CA VAL A 87 -21.85 -3.33 -5.67
C VAL A 87 -21.51 -2.21 -4.68
N PRO A 88 -22.31 -1.12 -4.59
CA PRO A 88 -22.14 -0.14 -3.54
C PRO A 88 -22.26 -0.86 -2.19
N VAL A 89 -21.14 -1.28 -1.63
CA VAL A 89 -21.09 -1.74 -0.25
C VAL A 89 -21.51 -0.54 0.55
N ALA A 90 -22.52 -0.69 1.41
CA ALA A 90 -22.85 0.30 2.40
C ALA A 90 -21.55 0.57 3.15
N GLN A 91 -20.93 1.71 2.86
CA GLN A 91 -19.56 2.03 3.26
C GLN A 91 -19.56 2.22 4.76
N SER A 92 -19.25 1.17 5.49
CA SER A 92 -19.26 1.24 6.95
C SER A 92 -18.16 2.15 7.50
N PHE A 93 -17.15 2.53 6.72
CA PHE A 93 -16.07 3.42 7.19
C PHE A 93 -15.42 4.27 6.09
N GLY A 94 -16.01 4.38 4.90
CA GLY A 94 -15.42 5.20 3.84
C GLY A 94 -14.27 4.56 3.05
N TRP A 95 -13.99 3.27 3.26
CA TRP A 95 -12.99 2.58 2.45
C TRP A 95 -13.50 2.33 1.02
N THR A 96 -12.67 2.64 0.02
CA THR A 96 -12.98 2.32 -1.38
C THR A 96 -12.95 0.81 -1.61
N ALA A 97 -12.00 0.13 -0.98
CA ALA A 97 -11.93 -1.32 -0.89
C ALA A 97 -11.09 -1.73 0.33
N TYR A 98 -11.33 -2.94 0.81
CA TYR A 98 -10.60 -3.59 1.87
C TYR A 98 -10.17 -4.99 1.42
N ASP A 99 -8.91 -5.35 1.69
CA ASP A 99 -8.35 -6.67 1.42
C ASP A 99 -7.57 -7.13 2.66
N CYS A 100 -8.10 -8.15 3.34
CA CYS A 100 -7.57 -8.67 4.60
C CYS A 100 -6.40 -9.66 4.43
N ALA A 101 -6.00 -9.97 3.22
CA ALA A 101 -4.86 -10.81 2.88
C ALA A 101 -4.28 -10.34 1.54
N ALA A 102 -3.83 -9.09 1.53
CA ALA A 102 -3.60 -8.33 0.31
C ALA A 102 -2.48 -8.87 -0.58
N GLY A 103 -1.56 -9.66 0.00
CA GLY A 103 -0.40 -10.12 -0.74
C GLY A 103 0.40 -8.93 -1.28
N THR A 104 0.79 -8.98 -2.54
CA THR A 104 1.43 -7.86 -3.23
C THR A 104 0.45 -6.76 -3.69
N GLY A 105 -0.85 -6.91 -3.39
CA GLY A 105 -1.90 -5.91 -3.66
C GLY A 105 -2.70 -6.14 -4.94
N ALA A 106 -2.63 -7.29 -5.59
CA ALA A 106 -3.22 -7.52 -6.91
C ALA A 106 -4.71 -7.18 -7.00
N MET A 107 -5.52 -7.51 -5.98
CA MET A 107 -6.95 -7.19 -5.95
C MET A 107 -7.22 -5.71 -5.77
N ILE A 108 -6.51 -5.07 -4.86
CA ILE A 108 -6.59 -3.62 -4.60
C ILE A 108 -6.18 -2.83 -5.85
N LEU A 109 -5.10 -3.23 -6.53
CA LEU A 109 -4.63 -2.60 -7.76
C LEU A 109 -5.65 -2.75 -8.91
N SER A 110 -6.31 -3.91 -9.00
CA SER A 110 -7.39 -4.13 -9.98
C SER A 110 -8.57 -3.21 -9.71
N LYS A 111 -8.97 -3.04 -8.43
CA LYS A 111 -10.04 -2.11 -8.03
C LYS A 111 -9.63 -0.66 -8.31
N TRP A 112 -8.42 -0.25 -7.90
CA TRP A 112 -7.88 1.08 -8.19
C TRP A 112 -7.89 1.40 -9.69
N LYS A 113 -7.41 0.48 -10.53
CA LYS A 113 -7.41 0.64 -11.99
C LYS A 113 -8.83 0.83 -12.54
N LYS A 114 -9.78 0.07 -12.04
CA LYS A 114 -11.19 0.19 -12.42
C LYS A 114 -11.75 1.56 -12.05
N GLU A 115 -11.48 2.04 -10.84
CA GLU A 115 -11.94 3.37 -10.40
C GLU A 115 -11.28 4.48 -11.21
N ARG A 116 -9.95 4.44 -11.38
CA ARG A 116 -9.20 5.41 -12.18
C ARG A 116 -9.75 5.49 -13.61
N ASN A 117 -10.07 4.37 -14.23
CA ASN A 117 -10.54 4.31 -15.63
C ASN A 117 -11.98 4.82 -15.82
N LYS A 118 -12.71 5.14 -14.74
CA LYS A 118 -13.99 5.85 -14.82
C LYS A 118 -13.83 7.34 -15.13
N HIS A 119 -12.61 7.86 -15.04
CA HIS A 119 -12.27 9.26 -15.20
C HIS A 119 -11.33 9.47 -16.39
N LEU A 120 -11.32 10.68 -16.94
CA LEU A 120 -10.23 11.11 -17.80
C LEU A 120 -8.97 11.29 -16.94
N PRO A 121 -7.76 11.11 -17.49
CA PRO A 121 -6.53 11.14 -16.69
C PRO A 121 -6.34 12.41 -15.85
N TRP A 122 -6.84 13.55 -16.32
CA TRP A 122 -6.76 14.84 -15.61
C TRP A 122 -7.92 15.09 -14.63
N ASP A 123 -8.96 14.26 -14.65
CA ASP A 123 -10.11 14.38 -13.76
C ASP A 123 -10.04 13.41 -12.58
N TYR A 124 -9.15 12.42 -12.66
CA TYR A 124 -8.93 11.50 -11.55
C TYR A 124 -8.30 12.24 -10.36
N ARG A 125 -8.90 12.07 -9.19
CA ARG A 125 -8.46 12.67 -7.93
C ARG A 125 -8.16 11.58 -6.90
N PRO A 126 -6.88 11.34 -6.57
CA PRO A 126 -6.49 10.33 -5.58
C PRO A 126 -7.22 10.45 -4.25
N HIS A 127 -7.48 11.68 -3.76
CA HIS A 127 -8.15 11.92 -2.48
C HIS A 127 -9.60 11.41 -2.41
N ASN A 128 -10.22 11.07 -3.54
CA ASN A 128 -11.55 10.45 -3.56
C ASN A 128 -11.52 8.96 -3.21
N TYR A 129 -10.35 8.36 -3.04
CA TYR A 129 -10.18 6.92 -2.88
C TYR A 129 -9.23 6.65 -1.70
N LEU A 130 -9.67 5.77 -0.81
CA LEU A 130 -8.87 5.31 0.32
C LEU A 130 -9.02 3.79 0.44
N TYR A 131 -7.91 3.08 0.43
CA TYR A 131 -7.86 1.62 0.47
C TYR A 131 -7.35 1.13 1.81
N LEU A 132 -7.83 -0.04 2.25
CA LEU A 132 -7.31 -0.72 3.42
C LEU A 132 -6.76 -2.08 3.00
N CYS A 133 -5.53 -2.38 3.39
CA CYS A 133 -4.84 -3.63 3.12
C CYS A 133 -4.29 -4.20 4.43
N GLU A 134 -4.47 -5.49 4.64
CA GLU A 134 -3.79 -6.21 5.70
C GLU A 134 -2.95 -7.33 5.10
N GLU A 135 -1.75 -7.52 5.63
CA GLU A 135 -0.83 -8.58 5.18
C GLU A 135 0.04 -9.02 6.35
N LEU A 136 0.17 -10.33 6.51
CA LEU A 136 0.91 -10.95 7.61
C LEU A 136 2.41 -11.07 7.33
N SER A 137 2.78 -11.30 6.06
CA SER A 137 4.14 -11.69 5.69
C SER A 137 5.10 -10.51 5.64
N ASP A 138 6.14 -10.55 6.46
CA ASP A 138 7.27 -9.60 6.44
C ASP A 138 7.89 -9.46 5.04
N ILE A 139 7.96 -10.57 4.29
CA ILE A 139 8.53 -10.60 2.94
C ILE A 139 7.64 -9.86 1.95
N THR A 140 6.32 -9.93 2.13
CA THR A 140 5.33 -9.42 1.17
C THR A 140 5.06 -7.92 1.36
N ILE A 141 5.09 -7.44 2.60
CA ILE A 141 4.79 -6.03 2.96
C ILE A 141 5.57 -5.01 2.12
N PRO A 142 6.88 -5.12 1.89
CA PRO A 142 7.60 -4.14 1.08
C PRO A 142 7.06 -4.06 -0.36
N TYR A 143 6.73 -5.20 -0.97
CA TYR A 143 6.16 -5.23 -2.33
C TYR A 143 4.78 -4.56 -2.39
N LEU A 144 3.93 -4.81 -1.39
CA LEU A 144 2.62 -4.17 -1.26
C LEU A 144 2.76 -2.65 -1.17
N ILE A 145 3.57 -2.16 -0.24
CA ILE A 145 3.80 -0.73 -0.04
C ILE A 145 4.33 -0.07 -1.32
N HIS A 146 5.34 -0.69 -1.97
CA HIS A 146 5.89 -0.17 -3.22
C HIS A 146 4.87 -0.15 -4.35
N ASN A 147 4.03 -1.17 -4.46
CA ASN A 147 2.97 -1.21 -5.47
C ASN A 147 1.96 -0.08 -5.30
N LEU A 148 1.57 0.22 -4.06
CA LEU A 148 0.61 1.29 -3.76
C LEU A 148 1.24 2.69 -3.96
N ALA A 149 2.45 2.89 -3.41
CA ALA A 149 3.14 4.18 -3.45
C ALA A 149 3.56 4.59 -4.87
N LEU A 150 4.03 3.64 -5.69
CA LEU A 150 4.38 3.86 -7.11
C LEU A 150 3.20 4.44 -7.92
N ARG A 151 1.97 4.12 -7.54
CA ARG A 151 0.75 4.53 -8.26
C ARG A 151 0.09 5.79 -7.73
N GLY A 152 0.70 6.42 -6.74
CA GLY A 152 0.12 7.61 -6.12
C GLY A 152 -1.22 7.31 -5.43
N MET A 153 -1.39 6.11 -4.88
CA MET A 153 -2.62 5.72 -4.19
C MET A 153 -2.65 6.29 -2.76
N ASN A 154 -3.85 6.37 -2.18
CA ASN A 154 -4.02 6.58 -0.75
C ASN A 154 -4.51 5.28 -0.14
N ALA A 155 -3.75 4.77 0.81
CA ALA A 155 -4.06 3.49 1.45
C ALA A 155 -3.52 3.44 2.89
N VAL A 156 -4.20 2.65 3.73
CA VAL A 156 -3.62 2.16 4.97
C VAL A 156 -3.18 0.71 4.74
N VAL A 157 -1.98 0.39 5.16
CA VAL A 157 -1.43 -0.97 5.13
C VAL A 157 -1.15 -1.40 6.56
N ILE A 158 -1.83 -2.44 7.03
CA ILE A 158 -1.60 -3.06 8.33
C ILE A 158 -0.70 -4.28 8.11
N HIS A 159 0.47 -4.26 8.70
CA HIS A 159 1.36 -5.41 8.79
C HIS A 159 1.03 -6.19 10.04
N GLY A 160 0.27 -7.26 9.92
CA GLY A 160 -0.22 -8.00 11.07
C GLY A 160 -1.12 -9.18 10.74
N ASP A 161 -1.64 -9.79 11.79
CA ASP A 161 -2.57 -10.92 11.70
C ASP A 161 -4.02 -10.44 11.82
N THR A 162 -4.74 -10.51 10.71
CA THR A 162 -6.16 -10.11 10.61
C THR A 162 -7.06 -10.93 11.52
N LEU A 163 -6.78 -12.23 11.71
CA LEU A 163 -7.62 -13.12 12.49
C LEU A 163 -7.46 -12.85 13.99
N GLU A 164 -6.22 -12.63 14.44
CA GLU A 164 -5.90 -12.26 15.81
C GLU A 164 -6.14 -10.78 16.09
N GLN A 165 -6.25 -9.95 15.05
CA GLN A 165 -6.33 -8.49 15.11
C GLN A 165 -5.09 -7.88 15.78
N THR A 166 -3.92 -8.43 15.49
CA THR A 166 -2.64 -7.92 15.98
C THR A 166 -1.87 -7.26 14.84
N ALA A 167 -1.03 -6.28 15.14
CA ALA A 167 -0.24 -5.61 14.15
C ALA A 167 1.19 -5.32 14.63
N ASN A 168 2.16 -5.52 13.74
CA ASN A 168 3.53 -5.08 13.95
C ASN A 168 3.64 -3.57 13.72
N GLN A 169 3.12 -3.11 12.57
CA GLN A 169 3.11 -1.71 12.15
C GLN A 169 1.86 -1.43 11.30
N ALA A 170 1.48 -0.16 11.23
CA ALA A 170 0.52 0.32 10.25
C ALA A 170 1.14 1.49 9.46
N TYR A 171 0.98 1.48 8.15
CA TYR A 171 1.53 2.47 7.24
C TYR A 171 0.40 3.26 6.59
N PHE A 172 0.59 4.58 6.49
CA PHE A 172 -0.29 5.43 5.71
C PHE A 172 0.40 5.89 4.43
N ILE A 173 -0.03 5.30 3.33
CA ILE A 173 0.42 5.65 1.98
C ILE A 173 -0.41 6.85 1.53
N GLN A 174 0.23 8.01 1.32
CA GLN A 174 -0.48 9.27 1.10
C GLN A 174 -0.02 9.99 -0.16
N ASN A 175 -0.96 10.29 -1.05
CA ASN A 175 -0.75 11.25 -2.13
C ASN A 175 -1.13 12.65 -1.63
N ALA A 176 -0.21 13.28 -0.87
CA ALA A 176 -0.47 14.52 -0.15
C ALA A 176 -0.84 15.70 -1.06
N ASN A 177 -0.38 15.69 -2.31
CA ASN A 177 -0.61 16.77 -3.28
C ASN A 177 -1.79 16.51 -4.22
N ASP A 178 -2.53 15.42 -4.03
CA ASP A 178 -3.62 14.98 -4.91
C ASP A 178 -3.21 14.94 -6.40
N ASN A 179 -1.97 14.51 -6.65
CA ASN A 179 -1.40 14.45 -7.98
C ASN A 179 -1.58 13.07 -8.60
N PRO A 180 -2.42 12.91 -9.64
CA PRO A 180 -2.68 11.60 -10.26
C PRO A 180 -1.46 10.96 -10.94
N LEU A 181 -0.39 11.71 -11.15
CA LEU A 181 0.88 11.26 -11.73
C LEU A 181 2.03 11.26 -10.72
N GLY A 182 1.77 11.62 -9.46
CA GLY A 182 2.75 11.63 -8.39
C GLY A 182 2.91 10.25 -7.73
N PHE A 183 4.03 10.07 -7.04
CA PHE A 183 4.21 8.97 -6.10
C PHE A 183 3.64 9.34 -4.74
N SER A 184 3.23 8.35 -3.96
CA SER A 184 2.79 8.58 -2.59
C SER A 184 3.97 8.56 -1.62
N SER A 185 3.85 9.35 -0.56
CA SER A 185 4.67 9.23 0.63
C SER A 185 4.25 8.02 1.46
N VAL A 186 5.17 7.56 2.30
CA VAL A 186 4.95 6.45 3.24
C VAL A 186 5.17 6.99 4.65
N ASN A 187 4.10 7.06 5.42
CA ASN A 187 4.14 7.44 6.83
C ASN A 187 3.89 6.19 7.68
N VAL A 188 4.52 6.08 8.82
CA VAL A 188 4.20 5.05 9.82
C VAL A 188 3.22 5.65 10.82
N LEU A 189 2.10 4.95 11.06
CA LEU A 189 1.10 5.39 12.03
C LEU A 189 1.60 5.11 13.45
N PRO A 190 1.36 6.04 14.40
CA PRO A 190 1.76 5.84 15.79
C PRO A 190 0.93 4.72 16.44
N HIS A 191 1.52 4.03 17.41
CA HIS A 191 0.83 3.00 18.21
C HIS A 191 -0.13 3.61 19.23
N SER A 192 -0.91 4.59 18.79
CA SER A 192 -1.88 5.29 19.63
C SER A 192 -3.20 4.55 19.76
N LYS A 193 -3.95 4.86 20.82
CA LYS A 193 -5.28 4.29 21.04
C LYS A 193 -6.25 4.68 19.91
N ALA A 194 -6.15 5.90 19.39
CA ALA A 194 -6.98 6.37 18.29
C ALA A 194 -6.77 5.54 17.01
N VAL A 195 -5.51 5.21 16.69
CA VAL A 195 -5.17 4.34 15.54
C VAL A 195 -5.68 2.91 15.79
N GLN A 196 -5.50 2.37 16.99
CA GLN A 196 -6.02 1.05 17.34
C GLN A 196 -7.54 0.95 17.17
N GLU A 197 -8.28 1.92 17.69
CA GLU A 197 -9.74 1.97 17.57
C GLU A 197 -10.19 2.11 16.12
N PHE A 198 -9.55 2.99 15.35
CA PHE A 198 -9.89 3.23 13.95
C PHE A 198 -9.62 2.00 13.05
N LEU A 199 -8.49 1.31 13.27
CA LEU A 199 -8.08 0.17 12.47
C LEU A 199 -8.52 -1.18 13.07
N SER A 200 -9.23 -1.18 14.22
CA SER A 200 -9.65 -2.37 14.95
C SER A 200 -8.48 -3.29 15.37
N ILE A 201 -7.32 -2.70 15.69
CA ILE A 201 -6.15 -3.42 16.19
C ILE A 201 -6.32 -3.63 17.69
N LYS A 202 -6.21 -4.87 18.15
CA LYS A 202 -6.27 -5.20 19.60
C LYS A 202 -4.92 -5.00 20.28
N GLU A 203 -3.85 -5.37 19.61
CA GLU A 203 -2.50 -5.37 20.19
C GLU A 203 -1.44 -5.03 19.15
N TRP A 204 -0.47 -4.20 19.54
CA TRP A 204 0.76 -3.99 18.80
C TRP A 204 1.81 -5.01 19.24
N THR A 205 2.45 -5.68 18.27
CA THR A 205 3.39 -6.80 18.54
C THR A 205 4.85 -6.42 18.30
N ALA A 206 5.12 -5.20 17.83
CA ALA A 206 6.46 -4.66 17.64
C ALA A 206 6.60 -3.26 18.25
N ASP A 207 7.83 -2.78 18.37
CA ASP A 207 8.11 -1.41 18.80
C ASP A 207 7.67 -0.39 17.74
N PRO A 208 7.15 0.78 18.15
CA PRO A 208 6.75 1.82 17.21
C PRO A 208 7.92 2.36 16.40
N ILE A 209 7.68 2.66 15.14
CA ILE A 209 8.63 3.33 14.24
C ILE A 209 8.18 4.79 14.08
N ASP A 210 9.04 5.74 14.42
CA ASP A 210 8.79 7.16 14.18
C ASP A 210 9.29 7.54 12.78
N HIS A 211 8.35 7.61 11.82
CA HIS A 211 8.67 8.00 10.44
C HIS A 211 7.50 8.71 9.77
N ILE A 212 7.70 9.96 9.43
CA ILE A 212 6.73 10.81 8.72
C ILE A 212 7.45 11.48 7.55
N GLU A 213 6.97 11.25 6.34
CA GLU A 213 7.48 11.87 5.11
C GLU A 213 6.73 13.16 4.74
N ASP A 214 5.41 13.11 4.87
CA ASP A 214 4.54 14.25 4.65
C ASP A 214 3.50 14.34 5.77
N GLU A 215 3.20 15.54 6.25
CA GLU A 215 2.11 15.75 7.21
C GLU A 215 0.77 15.34 6.60
N LEU A 216 -0.20 15.04 7.46
CA LEU A 216 -1.57 14.77 6.98
C LEU A 216 -2.03 15.94 6.12
N SER A 217 -2.42 15.63 4.90
CA SER A 217 -3.00 16.61 4.00
C SER A 217 -4.30 17.16 4.60
N ASN A 218 -4.47 18.48 4.56
CA ASN A 218 -5.76 19.13 4.90
C ASN A 218 -6.86 18.84 3.86
N VAL A 219 -6.59 17.98 2.89
CA VAL A 219 -7.57 17.54 1.90
C VAL A 219 -8.62 16.71 2.61
N VAL A 220 -9.87 17.12 2.50
CA VAL A 220 -11.02 16.37 3.00
C VAL A 220 -11.12 15.07 2.21
N TRP A 221 -10.99 13.94 2.91
CA TRP A 221 -11.10 12.61 2.31
C TRP A 221 -12.56 12.29 2.02
N ARG A 222 -12.97 12.39 0.76
CA ARG A 222 -14.35 12.16 0.32
C ARG A 222 -14.89 10.75 0.56
N PRO A 223 -14.05 9.69 0.62
CA PRO A 223 -14.56 8.36 0.99
C PRO A 223 -15.07 8.28 2.41
N LEU A 224 -14.63 9.18 3.30
CA LEU A 224 -15.07 9.17 4.69
C LEU A 224 -16.47 9.75 4.84
N PRO A 225 -17.34 9.15 5.66
CA PRO A 225 -18.70 9.65 5.90
C PRO A 225 -18.67 11.10 6.39
N ASN A 226 -19.56 11.93 5.83
CA ASN A 226 -19.75 13.32 6.25
C ASN A 226 -18.54 14.25 6.09
N GLU A 227 -17.67 13.98 5.14
CA GLU A 227 -16.47 14.80 4.88
C GLU A 227 -15.58 14.99 6.14
N GLN A 228 -15.58 14.01 7.03
CA GLN A 228 -14.77 14.08 8.24
C GLN A 228 -13.28 13.86 7.91
N PRO A 229 -12.38 14.55 8.63
CA PRO A 229 -10.95 14.26 8.53
C PRO A 229 -10.65 12.83 9.00
N ILE A 230 -9.50 12.30 8.60
CA ILE A 230 -9.00 11.03 9.14
C ILE A 230 -8.92 11.17 10.67
N PRO A 231 -9.49 10.24 11.44
CA PRO A 231 -9.68 10.40 12.88
C PRO A 231 -8.43 10.13 13.72
N PHE A 232 -7.23 10.27 13.14
CA PHE A 232 -5.97 10.11 13.86
C PHE A 232 -4.94 11.18 13.43
N SER A 233 -3.98 11.47 14.31
CA SER A 233 -2.79 12.24 14.00
C SER A 233 -1.65 11.31 13.59
N LEU A 234 -0.73 11.78 12.75
CA LEU A 234 0.54 11.09 12.47
C LEU A 234 1.57 11.28 13.59
N LYS A 235 1.33 12.23 14.49
CA LYS A 235 2.18 12.45 15.67
C LYS A 235 1.42 11.98 16.90
N GLU A 236 2.12 11.36 17.86
CA GLU A 236 1.55 11.12 19.17
C GLU A 236 1.15 12.45 19.79
N GLU A 237 -0.10 12.58 20.23
CA GLU A 237 -0.49 13.65 21.10
C GLU A 237 0.24 13.44 22.43
N ILE A 238 1.19 14.33 22.74
CA ILE A 238 1.78 14.39 24.07
C ILE A 238 0.65 14.86 24.97
N ASN A 239 -0.02 13.93 25.62
CA ASN A 239 -0.93 14.24 26.72
C ASN A 239 -0.08 14.78 27.87
N ASP A 240 0.12 16.10 27.93
CA ASP A 240 0.52 16.78 29.16
C ASP A 240 -0.64 16.68 30.18
N GLU A 241 -0.82 15.50 30.75
CA GLU A 241 -1.53 15.36 32.02
C GLU A 241 -0.50 15.56 33.13
N SER A 242 -0.32 16.82 33.53
CA SER A 242 0.30 17.23 34.77
C SER A 242 -0.73 17.73 35.78
#